data_e1b7ae6b5ee54abb66293a8bb5479a7e
#
_entry.id   e1b7ae6b5ee54abb66293a8bb5479a7e
#
_cell.length_a   1.000
_cell.length_b   1.000
_cell.length_c   1.000
_cell.angle_alpha   90.00
_cell.angle_beta   90.00
_cell.angle_gamma   90.00
#
_symmetry.space_group_name_H-M   'P 1'
#
loop_
_entity.id
_entity.type
_entity.pdbx_description
1 polymer ?
#
loop_
_entity_poly.entity_id
_entity_poly.type
_entity_poly.pdbx_seq_one_letter_code
_entity_poly.pdbx_strand_id
1 'polypeptide(L)'
;MIKALTNDAVSLLKDMVAIPSLSFNEDQVCSFICKWMDEKGLAFRRVGNNIIARLSEQAGIDPKAFEGKPTLMLCAHIDTVSPSNEYSFDPYNPDYAKAAEVIGSEDIVPGLGSNDDGASVVSMLATFIYLTSSSGAGFKNNPSQASLGPSPCGQGGSTVFKPSSTAAVNADIILVLSCEEERSGVNGMTGLWHEIKDEIDFAIIGEPTLMKAATAERGLLVIDATAHGVSGHAARNEGVNAIEIALKDITTLTSHEFDRISPRMGKVNLNVTQINAGTAHNVIPDKCTFVIDIRPTEQYTNEEILAQLQSICKSELKARNLSNRSSATVTDSPLQKTAEALGIETFSSPTTSDWMRIDCDAIKMGPGDSSRSHKKDEFVYIHEIENGIRTYIDFINNIL
;
A
#
# COMPACT_ATOMS: atom_id res chain seq x y z
N MET A 1 20.90 -16.55 8.48
CA MET A 1 19.66 -16.69 7.70
C MET A 1 19.10 -15.31 7.32
N ILE A 2 18.74 -14.41 8.25
CA ILE A 2 18.16 -13.09 7.94
C ILE A 2 19.02 -12.31 6.92
N LYS A 3 20.33 -12.17 7.16
CA LYS A 3 21.22 -11.45 6.24
C LYS A 3 21.20 -12.02 4.80
N ALA A 4 21.06 -13.33 4.62
CA ALA A 4 20.93 -13.94 3.30
C ALA A 4 19.58 -13.59 2.65
N LEU A 5 18.48 -13.64 3.43
CA LEU A 5 17.16 -13.22 2.99
C LEU A 5 17.13 -11.74 2.63
N THR A 6 17.76 -10.88 3.42
CA THR A 6 17.89 -9.45 3.12
C THR A 6 18.64 -9.23 1.80
N ASN A 7 19.74 -9.93 1.57
CA ASN A 7 20.50 -9.81 0.32
C ASN A 7 19.66 -10.25 -0.89
N ASP A 8 18.93 -11.36 -0.77
CA ASP A 8 18.03 -11.86 -1.81
C ASP A 8 16.89 -10.85 -2.08
N ALA A 9 16.29 -10.30 -1.02
CA ALA A 9 15.24 -9.28 -1.09
C ALA A 9 15.72 -7.99 -1.77
N VAL A 10 16.91 -7.50 -1.39
CA VAL A 10 17.54 -6.33 -2.03
C VAL A 10 17.85 -6.57 -3.50
N SER A 11 18.34 -7.77 -3.86
CA SER A 11 18.58 -8.12 -5.26
C SER A 11 17.29 -8.14 -6.06
N LEU A 12 16.25 -8.80 -5.53
CA LEU A 12 14.92 -8.84 -6.15
C LEU A 12 14.35 -7.42 -6.34
N LEU A 13 14.44 -6.55 -5.33
CA LEU A 13 13.94 -5.19 -5.42
C LEU A 13 14.63 -4.37 -6.52
N LYS A 14 15.96 -4.50 -6.62
CA LYS A 14 16.74 -3.84 -7.68
C LYS A 14 16.27 -4.26 -9.09
N ASP A 15 16.03 -5.56 -9.26
CA ASP A 15 15.55 -6.10 -10.52
C ASP A 15 14.09 -5.68 -10.80
N MET A 16 13.23 -5.60 -9.77
CA MET A 16 11.85 -5.09 -9.90
C MET A 16 11.83 -3.61 -10.31
N VAL A 17 12.63 -2.76 -9.68
CA VAL A 17 12.74 -1.32 -10.04
C VAL A 17 13.09 -1.14 -11.51
N ALA A 18 13.92 -2.02 -12.07
CA ALA A 18 14.30 -1.95 -13.48
C ALA A 18 13.17 -2.27 -14.47
N ILE A 19 12.03 -2.74 -13.98
CA ILE A 19 10.85 -3.09 -14.78
C ILE A 19 9.74 -2.07 -14.52
N PRO A 20 9.42 -1.15 -15.46
CA PRO A 20 8.30 -0.24 -15.30
C PRO A 20 6.99 -0.99 -15.01
N SER A 21 6.32 -0.62 -13.93
CA SER A 21 5.12 -1.31 -13.42
C SER A 21 3.98 -0.34 -13.10
N LEU A 22 3.72 0.61 -13.99
CA LEU A 22 2.60 1.55 -13.82
C LEU A 22 1.29 0.79 -13.68
N SER A 23 0.37 1.27 -12.82
CA SER A 23 -0.97 0.69 -12.67
C SER A 23 -1.61 0.42 -14.03
N PHE A 24 -2.20 -0.76 -14.20
CA PHE A 24 -2.75 -1.37 -15.43
C PHE A 24 -1.69 -1.88 -16.43
N ASN A 25 -0.40 -1.82 -16.13
CA ASN A 25 0.69 -2.29 -16.99
C ASN A 25 1.71 -3.14 -16.21
N GLU A 26 1.28 -3.88 -15.20
CA GLU A 26 2.13 -4.64 -14.26
C GLU A 26 2.53 -6.03 -14.78
N ASP A 27 2.06 -6.45 -15.95
CA ASP A 27 2.24 -7.82 -16.46
C ASP A 27 3.71 -8.28 -16.48
N GLN A 28 4.64 -7.37 -16.82
CA GLN A 28 6.07 -7.69 -16.89
C GLN A 28 6.67 -7.94 -15.50
N VAL A 29 6.41 -7.05 -14.53
CA VAL A 29 6.91 -7.23 -13.15
C VAL A 29 6.25 -8.42 -12.49
N CYS A 30 4.94 -8.62 -12.68
CA CYS A 30 4.22 -9.80 -12.20
C CYS A 30 4.84 -11.10 -12.75
N SER A 31 5.07 -11.17 -14.06
CA SER A 31 5.71 -12.33 -14.70
C SER A 31 7.13 -12.56 -14.20
N PHE A 32 7.88 -11.48 -13.95
CA PHE A 32 9.23 -11.56 -13.38
C PHE A 32 9.20 -12.12 -11.95
N ILE A 33 8.30 -11.64 -11.08
CA ILE A 33 8.14 -12.14 -9.71
C ILE A 33 7.71 -13.62 -9.73
N CYS A 34 6.75 -14.00 -10.58
CA CYS A 34 6.34 -15.40 -10.76
C CYS A 34 7.52 -16.30 -11.09
N LYS A 35 8.35 -15.90 -12.06
CA LYS A 35 9.55 -16.66 -12.44
C LYS A 35 10.52 -16.76 -11.25
N TRP A 36 10.75 -15.68 -10.54
CA TRP A 36 11.62 -15.68 -9.35
C TRP A 36 11.09 -16.63 -8.26
N MET A 37 9.78 -16.65 -8.02
CA MET A 37 9.14 -17.56 -7.06
C MET A 37 9.27 -19.02 -7.50
N ASP A 38 9.10 -19.33 -8.80
CA ASP A 38 9.34 -20.66 -9.36
C ASP A 38 10.80 -21.11 -9.15
N GLU A 39 11.77 -20.23 -9.37
CA GLU A 39 13.20 -20.50 -9.15
C GLU A 39 13.51 -20.77 -7.67
N LYS A 40 12.74 -20.18 -6.74
CA LYS A 40 12.81 -20.45 -5.30
C LYS A 40 11.99 -21.69 -4.89
N GLY A 41 11.27 -22.33 -5.81
CA GLY A 41 10.46 -23.53 -5.55
C GLY A 41 9.23 -23.27 -4.72
N LEU A 42 8.68 -22.06 -4.76
CA LEU A 42 7.45 -21.68 -4.07
C LEU A 42 6.23 -22.06 -4.91
N ALA A 43 5.21 -22.63 -4.28
CA ALA A 43 3.90 -22.83 -4.88
C ALA A 43 3.09 -21.53 -4.78
N PHE A 44 2.52 -21.10 -5.89
CA PHE A 44 1.68 -19.91 -5.98
C PHE A 44 0.66 -20.05 -7.12
N ARG A 45 -0.35 -19.18 -7.12
CA ARG A 45 -1.26 -18.98 -8.25
C ARG A 45 -1.24 -17.52 -8.68
N ARG A 46 -1.41 -17.28 -9.99
CA ARG A 46 -1.57 -15.95 -10.57
C ARG A 46 -3.04 -15.73 -10.95
N VAL A 47 -3.61 -14.59 -10.56
CA VAL A 47 -4.97 -14.15 -10.90
C VAL A 47 -4.87 -12.76 -11.53
N GLY A 48 -4.95 -12.69 -12.86
CA GLY A 48 -4.59 -11.46 -13.58
C GLY A 48 -3.12 -11.09 -13.32
N ASN A 49 -2.89 -9.91 -12.77
CA ASN A 49 -1.57 -9.47 -12.33
C ASN A 49 -1.38 -9.59 -10.79
N ASN A 50 -2.30 -10.24 -10.09
CA ASN A 50 -2.11 -10.57 -8.67
C ASN A 50 -1.44 -11.93 -8.52
N ILE A 51 -0.59 -12.09 -7.49
CA ILE A 51 0.09 -13.34 -7.14
C ILE A 51 -0.35 -13.74 -5.73
N ILE A 52 -0.71 -15.01 -5.55
CA ILE A 52 -1.17 -15.55 -4.28
C ILE A 52 -0.38 -16.80 -3.94
N ALA A 53 0.22 -16.85 -2.76
CA ALA A 53 0.89 -18.03 -2.23
C ALA A 53 0.39 -18.33 -0.81
N ARG A 54 0.19 -19.61 -0.48
CA ARG A 54 -0.27 -20.05 0.84
C ARG A 54 0.76 -20.91 1.50
N LEU A 55 1.01 -20.71 2.79
CA LEU A 55 2.03 -21.44 3.54
C LEU A 55 1.70 -22.93 3.65
N SER A 56 0.44 -23.27 3.96
CA SER A 56 -0.03 -24.66 4.07
C SER A 56 0.01 -25.45 2.74
N GLU A 57 0.14 -24.76 1.60
CA GLU A 57 0.25 -25.37 0.26
C GLU A 57 1.70 -25.58 -0.19
N GLN A 58 2.69 -25.13 0.60
CA GLN A 58 4.09 -25.27 0.22
C GLN A 58 4.57 -26.70 0.36
N ALA A 59 5.47 -27.11 -0.55
CA ALA A 59 6.01 -28.47 -0.56
C ALA A 59 6.68 -28.84 0.77
N GLY A 60 6.30 -29.97 1.34
CA GLY A 60 6.84 -30.50 2.60
C GLY A 60 6.21 -29.91 3.86
N ILE A 61 5.19 -29.07 3.74
CA ILE A 61 4.37 -28.61 4.87
C ILE A 61 3.13 -29.53 4.99
N ASP A 62 2.81 -29.95 6.21
CA ASP A 62 1.56 -30.68 6.50
C ASP A 62 0.44 -29.65 6.71
N PRO A 63 -0.58 -29.59 5.83
CA PRO A 63 -1.71 -28.65 5.99
C PRO A 63 -2.44 -28.81 7.31
N LYS A 64 -2.44 -30.02 7.91
CA LYS A 64 -3.05 -30.27 9.22
C LYS A 64 -2.39 -29.50 10.37
N ALA A 65 -1.16 -29.02 10.17
CA ALA A 65 -0.47 -28.17 11.15
C ALA A 65 -1.19 -26.83 11.37
N PHE A 66 -2.08 -26.44 10.45
CA PHE A 66 -2.85 -25.18 10.50
C PHE A 66 -4.34 -25.40 10.80
N GLU A 67 -4.78 -26.65 10.97
CA GLU A 67 -6.17 -26.95 11.29
C GLU A 67 -6.61 -26.25 12.59
N GLY A 68 -7.67 -25.46 12.51
CA GLY A 68 -8.18 -24.65 13.64
C GLY A 68 -7.36 -23.39 13.99
N LYS A 69 -6.34 -23.06 13.21
CA LYS A 69 -5.60 -21.81 13.34
C LYS A 69 -6.18 -20.71 12.45
N PRO A 70 -6.04 -19.44 12.83
CA PRO A 70 -6.45 -18.34 11.96
C PRO A 70 -5.57 -18.25 10.71
N THR A 71 -6.10 -17.61 9.69
CA THR A 71 -5.36 -17.26 8.47
C THR A 71 -5.02 -15.79 8.45
N LEU A 72 -3.73 -15.48 8.31
CA LEU A 72 -3.21 -14.12 8.20
C LEU A 72 -2.77 -13.83 6.76
N MET A 73 -3.36 -12.83 6.15
CA MET A 73 -2.92 -12.30 4.86
C MET A 73 -1.79 -11.28 5.05
N LEU A 74 -0.71 -11.43 4.29
CA LEU A 74 0.29 -10.41 4.04
C LEU A 74 0.04 -9.88 2.63
N CYS A 75 -0.27 -8.60 2.50
CA CYS A 75 -0.60 -7.97 1.21
C CYS A 75 0.30 -6.79 0.94
N ALA A 76 0.89 -6.72 -0.26
CA ALA A 76 1.69 -5.61 -0.75
C ALA A 76 1.43 -5.42 -2.25
N HIS A 77 1.52 -4.18 -2.76
CA HIS A 77 1.24 -3.92 -4.17
C HIS A 77 2.52 -3.87 -5.04
N ILE A 78 2.38 -4.26 -6.31
CA ILE A 78 3.49 -4.33 -7.28
C ILE A 78 3.44 -3.22 -8.32
N ASP A 79 2.38 -2.45 -8.35
CA ASP A 79 2.24 -1.31 -9.26
C ASP A 79 2.82 -0.03 -8.67
N THR A 80 3.06 0.95 -9.54
CA THR A 80 3.61 2.25 -9.20
C THR A 80 2.83 3.37 -9.89
N VAL A 81 2.94 4.59 -9.35
CA VAL A 81 2.55 5.82 -10.04
C VAL A 81 3.49 6.14 -11.21
N SER A 82 3.13 7.12 -12.04
CA SER A 82 4.06 7.66 -13.04
C SER A 82 5.19 8.43 -12.35
N PRO A 83 6.44 8.32 -12.83
CA PRO A 83 7.56 9.03 -12.23
C PRO A 83 7.39 10.56 -12.37
N SER A 84 7.85 11.29 -11.37
CA SER A 84 8.00 12.74 -11.47
C SER A 84 9.03 13.10 -12.56
N ASN A 85 8.79 14.17 -13.31
CA ASN A 85 9.75 14.69 -14.28
C ASN A 85 11.00 15.33 -13.64
N GLU A 86 11.04 15.42 -12.32
CA GLU A 86 12.11 16.08 -11.57
C GLU A 86 13.15 15.11 -11.00
N TYR A 87 13.11 13.80 -11.35
CA TYR A 87 14.11 12.84 -10.89
C TYR A 87 15.53 13.27 -11.24
N SER A 88 16.44 13.20 -10.27
CA SER A 88 17.86 13.53 -10.46
C SER A 88 18.64 12.40 -11.14
N PHE A 89 18.08 11.18 -11.15
CA PHE A 89 18.61 9.97 -11.80
C PHE A 89 17.47 9.26 -12.54
N ASP A 90 17.79 8.24 -13.33
CA ASP A 90 16.77 7.44 -14.02
C ASP A 90 15.94 6.66 -12.99
N PRO A 91 14.60 6.81 -12.94
CA PRO A 91 13.75 6.16 -11.94
C PRO A 91 13.72 4.62 -12.07
N TYR A 92 14.04 4.06 -13.24
CA TYR A 92 14.01 2.63 -13.51
C TYR A 92 15.41 2.00 -13.65
N ASN A 93 16.42 2.82 -13.96
CA ASN A 93 17.81 2.36 -14.08
C ASN A 93 18.76 3.36 -13.42
N PRO A 94 18.65 3.53 -12.08
CA PRO A 94 19.42 4.54 -11.36
C PRO A 94 20.92 4.27 -11.42
N ASP A 95 21.70 5.33 -11.68
CA ASP A 95 23.11 5.33 -11.37
C ASP A 95 23.27 5.39 -9.85
N TYR A 96 23.69 4.29 -9.25
CA TYR A 96 23.79 4.13 -7.80
C TYR A 96 24.79 5.10 -7.15
N ALA A 97 25.89 5.44 -7.84
CA ALA A 97 26.86 6.40 -7.32
C ALA A 97 26.25 7.81 -7.28
N LYS A 98 25.57 8.20 -8.34
CA LYS A 98 24.85 9.48 -8.41
C LYS A 98 23.69 9.53 -7.41
N ALA A 99 22.92 8.46 -7.29
CA ALA A 99 21.83 8.38 -6.32
C ALA A 99 22.34 8.48 -4.88
N ALA A 100 23.45 7.81 -4.55
CA ALA A 100 24.09 7.89 -3.24
C ALA A 100 24.58 9.32 -2.93
N GLU A 101 25.10 10.05 -3.91
CA GLU A 101 25.48 11.44 -3.76
C GLU A 101 24.25 12.34 -3.49
N VAL A 102 23.17 12.16 -4.26
CA VAL A 102 21.93 12.96 -4.12
C VAL A 102 21.26 12.72 -2.78
N ILE A 103 21.18 11.46 -2.34
CA ILE A 103 20.48 11.04 -1.11
C ILE A 103 21.39 11.18 0.12
N GLY A 104 22.72 11.12 -0.07
CA GLY A 104 23.70 11.20 1.02
C GLY A 104 23.93 9.86 1.73
N SER A 105 23.67 8.72 1.10
CA SER A 105 23.85 7.38 1.65
C SER A 105 24.12 6.34 0.56
N GLU A 106 25.00 5.38 0.84
CA GLU A 106 25.23 4.19 0.01
C GLU A 106 24.36 2.98 0.41
N ASP A 107 23.72 3.04 1.61
CA ASP A 107 22.86 1.96 2.15
C ASP A 107 21.42 2.08 1.62
N ILE A 108 21.27 2.12 0.28
CA ILE A 108 19.98 2.38 -0.36
C ILE A 108 19.71 1.45 -1.55
N VAL A 109 18.40 1.30 -1.86
CA VAL A 109 17.89 0.89 -3.17
C VAL A 109 17.13 2.07 -3.73
N PRO A 110 17.70 2.84 -4.67
CA PRO A 110 17.03 3.97 -5.29
C PRO A 110 16.13 3.52 -6.45
N GLY A 111 15.13 4.33 -6.78
CA GLY A 111 14.27 4.18 -7.94
C GLY A 111 12.79 4.15 -7.59
N LEU A 112 11.95 4.36 -8.59
CA LEU A 112 10.50 4.40 -8.44
C LEU A 112 9.95 3.04 -8.00
N GLY A 113 9.09 3.04 -6.99
CA GLY A 113 8.51 1.83 -6.40
C GLY A 113 9.47 1.07 -5.48
N SER A 114 10.69 1.57 -5.23
CA SER A 114 11.60 0.93 -4.27
C SER A 114 11.09 1.06 -2.83
N ASN A 115 10.47 2.20 -2.49
CA ASN A 115 9.91 2.51 -1.18
C ASN A 115 8.40 2.17 -1.14
N ASP A 116 7.66 2.52 -2.18
CA ASP A 116 6.21 2.39 -2.30
C ASP A 116 5.85 1.50 -3.51
N ASP A 117 5.55 0.20 -3.37
CA ASP A 117 5.56 -0.62 -2.14
C ASP A 117 6.54 -1.82 -2.27
N GLY A 118 7.52 -1.71 -3.18
CA GLY A 118 8.49 -2.79 -3.45
C GLY A 118 9.25 -3.26 -2.21
N ALA A 119 9.52 -2.35 -1.26
CA ALA A 119 10.16 -2.71 0.01
C ALA A 119 9.29 -3.69 0.83
N SER A 120 7.96 -3.49 0.89
CA SER A 120 7.03 -4.43 1.53
C SER A 120 6.93 -5.72 0.75
N VAL A 121 6.82 -5.67 -0.58
CA VAL A 121 6.79 -6.86 -1.45
C VAL A 121 7.95 -7.79 -1.14
N VAL A 122 9.19 -7.27 -1.20
CA VAL A 122 10.37 -8.14 -0.99
C VAL A 122 10.55 -8.57 0.45
N SER A 123 10.14 -7.75 1.42
CA SER A 123 10.22 -8.11 2.84
C SER A 123 9.20 -9.19 3.22
N MET A 124 7.97 -9.11 2.68
CA MET A 124 6.93 -10.13 2.88
C MET A 124 7.28 -11.44 2.17
N LEU A 125 7.83 -11.38 0.94
CA LEU A 125 8.36 -12.57 0.24
C LEU A 125 9.48 -13.25 1.03
N ALA A 126 10.45 -12.48 1.54
CA ALA A 126 11.55 -13.01 2.35
C ALA A 126 11.04 -13.63 3.67
N THR A 127 10.03 -13.01 4.29
CA THR A 127 9.36 -13.54 5.47
C THR A 127 8.64 -14.85 5.15
N PHE A 128 7.91 -14.92 4.04
CA PHE A 128 7.22 -16.14 3.59
C PHE A 128 8.20 -17.28 3.36
N ILE A 129 9.35 -17.02 2.71
CA ILE A 129 10.45 -17.99 2.52
C ILE A 129 11.00 -18.47 3.87
N TYR A 130 11.20 -17.55 4.82
CA TYR A 130 11.66 -17.90 6.17
C TYR A 130 10.70 -18.89 6.84
N LEU A 131 9.41 -18.61 6.80
CA LEU A 131 8.38 -19.45 7.42
C LEU A 131 8.27 -20.81 6.74
N THR A 132 8.34 -20.87 5.42
CA THR A 132 8.40 -22.13 4.66
C THR A 132 9.57 -23.01 5.09
N SER A 133 10.76 -22.41 5.25
CA SER A 133 11.97 -23.12 5.68
C SER A 133 11.90 -23.61 7.15
N SER A 134 11.27 -22.82 8.01
CA SER A 134 11.17 -23.09 9.46
C SER A 134 10.10 -24.11 9.80
N SER A 135 9.07 -24.26 8.97
CA SER A 135 7.94 -25.19 9.16
C SER A 135 8.24 -26.65 8.74
N GLY A 136 9.49 -26.96 8.39
CA GLY A 136 9.95 -28.33 8.08
C GLY A 136 10.10 -28.64 6.59
N ALA A 137 9.75 -27.74 5.70
CA ALA A 137 10.05 -27.83 4.28
C ALA A 137 11.53 -27.45 4.04
N GLY A 138 12.43 -28.40 4.11
CA GLY A 138 13.82 -28.20 3.70
C GLY A 138 13.88 -27.84 2.20
N PHE A 139 14.39 -26.66 1.84
CA PHE A 139 14.75 -26.36 0.46
C PHE A 139 15.63 -27.48 -0.07
N LYS A 140 15.20 -28.22 -1.08
CA LYS A 140 16.06 -29.09 -1.84
C LYS A 140 17.01 -28.17 -2.61
N ASN A 141 18.29 -28.13 -2.18
CA ASN A 141 19.34 -27.52 -2.97
C ASN A 141 19.25 -28.03 -4.38
N ASN A 142 18.91 -27.18 -5.32
CA ASN A 142 18.91 -27.52 -6.74
C ASN A 142 20.37 -27.79 -7.17
N PRO A 143 20.73 -28.96 -7.71
CA PRO A 143 22.12 -29.33 -7.99
C PRO A 143 22.79 -28.51 -9.09
N SER A 144 22.16 -27.50 -9.68
CA SER A 144 22.67 -26.71 -10.79
C SER A 144 23.67 -25.60 -10.45
N GLN A 145 24.08 -25.43 -9.18
CA GLN A 145 25.15 -24.49 -8.80
C GLN A 145 26.53 -25.12 -8.58
N ALA A 146 26.79 -26.28 -9.14
CA ALA A 146 28.12 -26.88 -9.14
C ALA A 146 28.88 -26.58 -10.44
N SER A 147 29.33 -25.35 -10.68
CA SER A 147 30.49 -25.04 -11.54
C SER A 147 30.81 -23.51 -11.55
N LEU A 148 31.32 -22.98 -10.46
CA LEU A 148 32.25 -21.85 -10.50
C LEU A 148 33.41 -22.19 -9.56
N GLY A 149 34.59 -22.31 -10.17
CA GLY A 149 35.82 -22.78 -9.55
C GLY A 149 36.28 -21.91 -8.37
N PRO A 150 37.22 -22.43 -7.55
CA PRO A 150 37.58 -21.79 -6.28
C PRO A 150 38.44 -20.56 -6.51
N SER A 151 38.04 -19.45 -5.91
CA SER A 151 38.91 -18.29 -5.65
C SER A 151 39.58 -18.49 -4.29
N PRO A 152 40.90 -18.27 -4.16
CA PRO A 152 41.64 -18.61 -2.97
C PRO A 152 41.62 -17.44 -1.96
N CYS A 153 40.90 -17.56 -0.87
CA CYS A 153 41.33 -16.98 0.42
C CYS A 153 40.42 -17.41 1.58
N GLY A 154 41.03 -17.94 2.61
CA GLY A 154 40.60 -17.80 4.02
C GLY A 154 39.61 -18.85 4.54
N GLN A 155 40.12 -19.78 5.32
CA GLN A 155 39.41 -20.72 6.18
C GLN A 155 38.41 -20.00 7.10
N GLY A 156 37.13 -20.36 7.01
CA GLY A 156 36.06 -19.99 7.95
C GLY A 156 35.03 -21.10 7.97
N GLY A 157 34.95 -21.84 9.07
CA GLY A 157 34.11 -23.01 9.24
C GLY A 157 32.63 -22.75 8.93
N SER A 158 32.05 -23.62 8.12
CA SER A 158 30.62 -23.72 7.89
C SER A 158 29.92 -24.18 9.16
N THR A 159 29.44 -23.25 9.96
CA THR A 159 28.44 -23.53 10.99
C THR A 159 27.09 -23.67 10.30
N VAL A 160 26.68 -24.91 10.07
CA VAL A 160 25.28 -25.27 9.77
C VAL A 160 24.44 -24.82 10.97
N PHE A 161 23.76 -23.68 10.82
CA PHE A 161 22.82 -23.19 11.83
C PHE A 161 21.61 -24.14 11.82
N LYS A 162 21.53 -25.03 12.81
CA LYS A 162 20.29 -25.73 13.12
C LYS A 162 19.34 -24.68 13.71
N PRO A 163 18.12 -24.51 13.17
CA PRO A 163 17.13 -23.64 13.80
C PRO A 163 16.90 -24.19 15.24
N SER A 164 17.08 -23.32 16.21
CA SER A 164 16.68 -23.56 17.58
C SER A 164 15.16 -23.58 17.62
N SER A 165 14.60 -24.73 17.95
CA SER A 165 13.17 -25.04 18.12
C SER A 165 12.28 -24.68 16.91
N THR A 166 11.53 -25.65 16.43
CA THR A 166 10.31 -25.50 15.61
C THR A 166 9.31 -24.63 16.37
N ALA A 167 9.42 -23.31 16.26
CA ALA A 167 8.34 -22.44 16.68
C ALA A 167 7.17 -22.76 15.76
N ALA A 168 6.13 -23.35 16.31
CA ALA A 168 4.91 -23.63 15.57
C ALA A 168 4.34 -22.27 15.14
N VAL A 169 4.27 -22.01 13.84
CA VAL A 169 3.58 -20.82 13.31
C VAL A 169 2.13 -20.89 13.77
N ASN A 170 1.65 -19.84 14.44
CA ASN A 170 0.30 -19.83 15.07
C ASN A 170 -0.82 -19.48 14.10
N ALA A 171 -0.52 -19.17 12.84
CA ALA A 171 -1.46 -18.83 11.78
C ALA A 171 -1.05 -19.48 10.46
N ASP A 172 -2.00 -19.81 9.59
CA ASP A 172 -1.69 -20.05 8.18
C ASP A 172 -1.44 -18.69 7.49
N ILE A 173 -0.48 -18.62 6.59
CA ILE A 173 -0.11 -17.36 5.95
C ILE A 173 -0.51 -17.40 4.48
N ILE A 174 -1.27 -16.39 4.05
CA ILE A 174 -1.52 -16.12 2.64
C ILE A 174 -0.73 -14.87 2.27
N LEU A 175 0.21 -14.98 1.35
CA LEU A 175 0.88 -13.85 0.73
C LEU A 175 0.11 -13.44 -0.52
N VAL A 176 -0.25 -12.17 -0.60
CA VAL A 176 -0.90 -11.55 -1.76
C VAL A 176 -0.01 -10.42 -2.27
N LEU A 177 0.40 -10.49 -3.53
CA LEU A 177 1.02 -9.36 -4.21
C LEU A 177 -0.01 -8.82 -5.19
N SER A 178 -0.57 -7.64 -4.88
CA SER A 178 -1.70 -7.04 -5.60
C SER A 178 -1.23 -6.12 -6.73
N CYS A 179 -2.08 -5.90 -7.71
CA CYS A 179 -1.90 -4.91 -8.77
C CYS A 179 -2.94 -3.79 -8.66
N GLU A 180 -2.76 -2.71 -9.44
CA GLU A 180 -3.72 -1.61 -9.60
C GLU A 180 -4.08 -0.85 -8.30
N GLU A 181 -3.26 -0.93 -7.23
CA GLU A 181 -3.51 -0.25 -5.95
C GLU A 181 -3.58 1.26 -6.14
N GLU A 182 -2.55 1.86 -6.77
CA GLU A 182 -2.33 3.30 -6.95
C GLU A 182 -3.45 4.00 -7.76
N ARG A 183 -4.24 3.22 -8.46
CA ARG A 183 -5.38 3.70 -9.25
C ARG A 183 -6.71 3.13 -8.80
N SER A 184 -6.72 2.40 -7.68
CA SER A 184 -7.93 1.76 -7.14
C SER A 184 -8.64 0.90 -8.19
N GLY A 185 -7.87 0.12 -8.95
CA GLY A 185 -8.38 -0.64 -10.10
C GLY A 185 -9.24 -1.83 -9.69
N VAL A 186 -10.05 -2.28 -10.65
CA VAL A 186 -11.01 -3.36 -10.40
C VAL A 186 -10.39 -4.75 -10.42
N ASN A 187 -9.21 -4.91 -11.06
CA ASN A 187 -8.52 -6.20 -11.16
C ASN A 187 -7.51 -6.43 -10.03
N GLY A 188 -7.23 -5.40 -9.22
CA GLY A 188 -6.42 -5.50 -8.01
C GLY A 188 -7.20 -6.10 -6.83
N MET A 189 -6.89 -5.64 -5.61
CA MET A 189 -7.54 -6.15 -4.40
C MET A 189 -9.07 -6.03 -4.44
N THR A 190 -9.63 -5.06 -5.14
CA THR A 190 -11.09 -4.90 -5.31
C THR A 190 -11.76 -6.17 -5.87
N GLY A 191 -11.22 -6.72 -6.95
CA GLY A 191 -11.75 -7.95 -7.56
C GLY A 191 -11.32 -9.20 -6.80
N LEU A 192 -10.04 -9.25 -6.43
CA LEU A 192 -9.45 -10.40 -5.78
C LEU A 192 -10.10 -10.72 -4.42
N TRP A 193 -10.46 -9.70 -3.64
CA TRP A 193 -11.05 -9.87 -2.32
C TRP A 193 -12.30 -10.75 -2.33
N HIS A 194 -13.13 -10.61 -3.35
CA HIS A 194 -14.35 -11.45 -3.50
C HIS A 194 -14.04 -12.94 -3.64
N GLU A 195 -12.85 -13.30 -4.11
CA GLU A 195 -12.44 -14.70 -4.30
C GLU A 195 -11.81 -15.30 -3.05
N ILE A 196 -11.15 -14.49 -2.20
CA ILE A 196 -10.31 -15.00 -1.10
C ILE A 196 -10.83 -14.66 0.30
N LYS A 197 -11.78 -13.74 0.44
CA LYS A 197 -12.22 -13.18 1.73
C LYS A 197 -12.66 -14.22 2.76
N ASP A 198 -13.33 -15.29 2.31
CA ASP A 198 -13.86 -16.33 3.21
C ASP A 198 -12.75 -17.23 3.81
N GLU A 199 -11.51 -17.07 3.36
CA GLU A 199 -10.34 -17.79 3.82
C GLU A 199 -9.45 -16.98 4.77
N ILE A 200 -9.75 -15.68 5.04
CA ILE A 200 -8.86 -14.74 5.69
C ILE A 200 -9.51 -14.17 6.95
N ASP A 201 -8.86 -14.38 8.10
CA ASP A 201 -9.30 -13.83 9.39
C ASP A 201 -8.68 -12.45 9.67
N PHE A 202 -7.41 -12.27 9.30
CA PHE A 202 -6.63 -11.07 9.59
C PHE A 202 -5.77 -10.67 8.39
N ALA A 203 -5.39 -9.37 8.32
CA ALA A 203 -4.46 -8.90 7.30
C ALA A 203 -3.42 -7.90 7.83
N ILE A 204 -2.22 -7.97 7.25
CA ILE A 204 -1.22 -6.90 7.30
C ILE A 204 -1.07 -6.36 5.89
N ILE A 205 -1.38 -5.07 5.72
CA ILE A 205 -1.21 -4.38 4.45
C ILE A 205 0.14 -3.70 4.46
N GLY A 206 1.00 -4.08 3.51
CA GLY A 206 2.30 -3.47 3.27
C GLY A 206 2.12 -2.05 2.76
N GLU A 207 2.86 -1.14 3.36
CA GLU A 207 2.93 0.27 3.00
C GLU A 207 4.12 0.90 3.72
N PRO A 208 4.73 1.98 3.23
CA PRO A 208 5.89 2.60 3.87
C PRO A 208 5.52 3.33 5.16
N THR A 209 5.60 2.64 6.29
CA THR A 209 5.23 3.16 7.63
C THR A 209 6.39 3.18 8.62
N LEU A 210 7.64 2.91 8.18
CA LEU A 210 8.80 2.68 9.05
C LEU A 210 8.56 1.53 10.05
N MET A 211 7.81 0.51 9.66
CA MET A 211 7.36 -0.61 10.50
C MET A 211 6.53 -0.19 11.72
N LYS A 212 5.95 1.01 11.73
CA LYS A 212 4.90 1.37 12.69
C LYS A 212 3.57 0.78 12.23
N ALA A 213 2.72 0.38 13.18
CA ALA A 213 1.43 -0.21 12.89
C ALA A 213 0.34 0.88 12.80
N ALA A 214 -0.12 1.19 11.60
CA ALA A 214 -1.32 2.00 11.46
C ALA A 214 -2.54 1.16 11.83
N THR A 215 -3.29 1.62 12.82
CA THR A 215 -4.53 0.99 13.31
C THR A 215 -5.79 1.66 12.74
N ALA A 216 -5.62 2.66 11.91
CA ALA A 216 -6.66 3.30 11.13
C ALA A 216 -6.05 4.02 9.93
N GLU A 217 -6.83 4.19 8.86
CA GLU A 217 -6.49 5.02 7.71
C GLU A 217 -7.69 5.82 7.23
N ARG A 218 -7.42 7.04 6.73
CA ARG A 218 -8.47 7.88 6.16
C ARG A 218 -8.88 7.38 4.79
N GLY A 219 -10.18 7.46 4.50
CA GLY A 219 -10.70 7.26 3.15
C GLY A 219 -10.37 8.42 2.21
N LEU A 220 -10.86 8.30 1.00
CA LEU A 220 -10.76 9.34 -0.03
C LEU A 220 -12.10 9.51 -0.74
N LEU A 221 -12.66 10.71 -0.67
CA LEU A 221 -13.85 11.11 -1.41
C LEU A 221 -13.55 12.39 -2.19
N VAL A 222 -13.41 12.26 -3.50
CA VAL A 222 -13.26 13.40 -4.40
C VAL A 222 -14.59 13.71 -5.05
N ILE A 223 -15.03 14.97 -4.95
CA ILE A 223 -16.30 15.45 -5.47
C ILE A 223 -16.04 16.52 -6.53
N ASP A 224 -16.57 16.33 -7.74
CA ASP A 224 -16.70 17.36 -8.74
C ASP A 224 -18.00 18.14 -8.49
N ALA A 225 -17.88 19.46 -8.29
CA ALA A 225 -18.98 20.35 -8.01
C ALA A 225 -19.22 21.32 -9.18
N THR A 226 -20.47 21.57 -9.51
CA THR A 226 -20.86 22.52 -10.56
C THR A 226 -21.96 23.44 -10.07
N ALA A 227 -21.66 24.73 -9.99
CA ALA A 227 -22.65 25.79 -9.80
C ALA A 227 -23.19 26.22 -11.16
N HIS A 228 -24.50 26.23 -11.30
CA HIS A 228 -25.20 26.66 -12.51
C HIS A 228 -25.80 28.06 -12.32
N GLY A 229 -25.48 28.95 -13.22
CA GLY A 229 -26.02 30.31 -13.29
C GLY A 229 -26.77 30.56 -14.59
N VAL A 230 -26.88 31.81 -14.95
CA VAL A 230 -27.46 32.28 -16.23
C VAL A 230 -26.57 33.38 -16.79
N SER A 231 -26.06 33.16 -18.00
CA SER A 231 -25.19 34.16 -18.65
C SER A 231 -25.90 35.48 -18.89
N GLY A 232 -25.17 36.59 -18.77
CA GLY A 232 -25.68 37.93 -18.99
C GLY A 232 -24.59 38.98 -19.15
N HIS A 233 -25.00 40.20 -19.48
CA HIS A 233 -24.04 41.32 -19.59
C HIS A 233 -23.80 41.96 -18.25
N ALA A 234 -22.53 41.94 -17.79
CA ALA A 234 -22.13 42.43 -16.46
C ALA A 234 -22.59 43.86 -16.17
N ALA A 235 -22.53 44.77 -17.18
CA ALA A 235 -22.91 46.17 -17.00
C ALA A 235 -24.43 46.38 -16.84
N ARG A 236 -25.28 45.37 -17.10
CA ARG A 236 -26.73 45.44 -17.01
C ARG A 236 -27.32 44.71 -15.80
N ASN A 237 -26.51 44.05 -15.01
CA ASN A 237 -26.91 43.17 -13.92
C ASN A 237 -27.94 42.08 -14.37
N GLU A 238 -27.83 41.61 -15.64
CA GLU A 238 -28.67 40.57 -16.22
C GLU A 238 -28.02 39.20 -15.97
N GLY A 239 -28.83 38.21 -15.61
CA GLY A 239 -28.35 36.84 -15.40
C GLY A 239 -28.21 36.44 -13.93
N VAL A 240 -27.61 35.26 -13.70
CA VAL A 240 -27.31 34.70 -12.38
C VAL A 240 -25.86 34.28 -12.38
N ASN A 241 -25.08 34.87 -11.48
CA ASN A 241 -23.65 34.64 -11.46
C ASN A 241 -23.30 33.32 -10.78
N ALA A 242 -22.80 32.35 -11.55
CA ALA A 242 -22.37 31.05 -11.05
C ALA A 242 -21.20 31.13 -10.05
N ILE A 243 -20.31 32.14 -10.16
CA ILE A 243 -19.22 32.38 -9.19
C ILE A 243 -19.80 32.70 -7.81
N GLU A 244 -20.86 33.54 -7.75
CA GLU A 244 -21.47 33.90 -6.47
C GLU A 244 -22.19 32.73 -5.80
N ILE A 245 -22.77 31.83 -6.59
CA ILE A 245 -23.37 30.58 -6.08
C ILE A 245 -22.25 29.68 -5.54
N ALA A 246 -21.20 29.42 -6.32
CA ALA A 246 -20.07 28.60 -5.91
C ALA A 246 -19.38 29.14 -4.64
N LEU A 247 -19.18 30.46 -4.55
CA LEU A 247 -18.55 31.10 -3.39
C LEU A 247 -19.37 30.88 -2.10
N LYS A 248 -20.69 30.99 -2.19
CA LYS A 248 -21.58 30.71 -1.04
C LYS A 248 -21.52 29.24 -0.64
N ASP A 249 -21.60 28.33 -1.61
CA ASP A 249 -21.53 26.91 -1.36
C ASP A 249 -20.16 26.50 -0.78
N ILE A 250 -19.05 26.99 -1.36
CA ILE A 250 -17.70 26.76 -0.83
C ILE A 250 -17.59 27.23 0.63
N THR A 251 -18.10 28.42 0.95
CA THR A 251 -18.11 28.94 2.32
C THR A 251 -18.90 28.04 3.25
N THR A 252 -20.08 27.58 2.83
CA THR A 252 -20.93 26.66 3.59
C THR A 252 -20.23 25.31 3.79
N LEU A 253 -19.69 24.73 2.73
CA LEU A 253 -19.00 23.43 2.76
C LEU A 253 -17.75 23.45 3.64
N THR A 254 -16.93 24.49 3.54
CA THR A 254 -15.68 24.60 4.32
C THR A 254 -15.91 24.95 5.78
N SER A 255 -17.08 25.51 6.13
CA SER A 255 -17.51 25.75 7.51
C SER A 255 -18.38 24.63 8.09
N HIS A 256 -18.76 23.64 7.29
CA HIS A 256 -19.56 22.51 7.75
C HIS A 256 -18.78 21.66 8.76
N GLU A 257 -19.37 21.38 9.91
CA GLU A 257 -18.80 20.48 10.90
C GLU A 257 -19.56 19.14 10.90
N PHE A 258 -18.83 18.08 10.71
CA PHE A 258 -19.35 16.72 10.85
C PHE A 258 -19.43 16.39 12.35
N ASP A 259 -20.57 15.90 12.82
CA ASP A 259 -20.88 15.69 14.24
C ASP A 259 -20.21 14.46 14.85
N ARG A 260 -19.93 13.42 14.04
CA ARG A 260 -19.27 12.20 14.49
C ARG A 260 -17.75 12.38 14.39
N ILE A 261 -17.07 12.31 15.52
CA ILE A 261 -15.60 12.48 15.61
C ILE A 261 -14.97 11.12 15.88
N SER A 262 -14.04 10.71 15.02
CA SER A 262 -13.28 9.49 15.20
C SER A 262 -12.35 9.60 16.42
N PRO A 263 -12.34 8.62 17.34
CA PRO A 263 -11.38 8.58 18.43
C PRO A 263 -9.93 8.35 17.94
N ARG A 264 -9.76 7.78 16.73
CA ARG A 264 -8.46 7.48 16.12
C ARG A 264 -7.98 8.55 15.14
N MET A 265 -8.89 9.09 14.31
CA MET A 265 -8.57 10.00 13.21
C MET A 265 -9.04 11.45 13.40
N GLY A 266 -9.84 11.73 14.45
CA GLY A 266 -10.40 13.05 14.69
C GLY A 266 -11.54 13.40 13.73
N LYS A 267 -11.62 14.66 13.30
CA LYS A 267 -12.68 15.17 12.39
C LYS A 267 -12.44 14.70 10.92
N VAL A 268 -13.53 14.61 10.17
CA VAL A 268 -13.46 14.56 8.69
C VAL A 268 -12.75 15.81 8.19
N ASN A 269 -11.80 15.63 7.26
CA ASN A 269 -11.08 16.75 6.64
C ASN A 269 -11.66 17.03 5.25
N LEU A 270 -11.96 18.31 4.96
CA LEU A 270 -12.53 18.77 3.70
C LEU A 270 -11.76 19.99 3.18
N ASN A 271 -11.30 19.92 1.92
CA ASN A 271 -10.63 21.02 1.24
C ASN A 271 -11.19 21.23 -0.15
N VAL A 272 -11.39 22.49 -0.55
CA VAL A 272 -11.62 22.83 -1.96
C VAL A 272 -10.26 23.06 -2.61
N THR A 273 -9.93 22.25 -3.61
CA THR A 273 -8.57 22.20 -4.19
C THR A 273 -8.46 22.81 -5.58
N GLN A 274 -9.58 22.97 -6.28
CA GLN A 274 -9.61 23.56 -7.62
C GLN A 274 -10.89 24.39 -7.77
N ILE A 275 -10.82 25.50 -8.54
CA ILE A 275 -11.97 26.32 -8.94
C ILE A 275 -11.72 26.93 -10.32
N ASN A 276 -12.74 26.86 -11.20
CA ASN A 276 -12.68 27.42 -12.55
C ASN A 276 -14.00 28.07 -12.96
N ALA A 277 -13.95 29.29 -13.46
CA ALA A 277 -15.13 30.01 -13.97
C ALA A 277 -14.76 31.20 -14.86
N GLY A 278 -15.72 31.64 -15.68
CA GLY A 278 -15.65 32.87 -16.49
C GLY A 278 -14.79 32.74 -17.73
N THR A 279 -15.15 33.52 -18.76
CA THR A 279 -14.45 33.54 -20.05
C THR A 279 -14.07 34.96 -20.48
N ALA A 280 -14.81 35.99 -20.02
CA ALA A 280 -14.57 37.40 -20.35
C ALA A 280 -15.03 38.29 -19.18
N HIS A 281 -14.35 39.45 -18.99
CA HIS A 281 -14.61 40.36 -17.88
C HIS A 281 -16.00 41.04 -17.91
N ASN A 282 -16.66 41.09 -19.07
CA ASN A 282 -17.97 41.73 -19.27
C ASN A 282 -19.14 40.71 -19.39
N VAL A 283 -18.89 39.42 -19.12
CA VAL A 283 -19.91 38.35 -19.17
C VAL A 283 -20.08 37.76 -17.78
N ILE A 284 -21.32 37.74 -17.27
CA ILE A 284 -21.69 36.99 -16.08
C ILE A 284 -21.60 35.50 -16.38
N PRO A 285 -20.78 34.73 -15.66
CA PRO A 285 -20.60 33.31 -15.96
C PRO A 285 -21.83 32.50 -15.55
N ASP A 286 -22.26 31.61 -16.43
CA ASP A 286 -23.35 30.65 -16.20
C ASP A 286 -22.89 29.33 -15.61
N LYS A 287 -21.58 29.12 -15.51
CA LYS A 287 -20.98 27.91 -14.92
C LYS A 287 -19.75 28.23 -14.10
N CYS A 288 -19.67 27.65 -12.90
CA CYS A 288 -18.47 27.59 -12.09
C CYS A 288 -18.28 26.16 -11.61
N THR A 289 -17.09 25.59 -11.82
CA THR A 289 -16.74 24.25 -11.35
C THR A 289 -15.68 24.33 -10.25
N PHE A 290 -15.78 23.45 -9.27
CA PHE A 290 -14.76 23.31 -8.23
C PHE A 290 -14.63 21.85 -7.80
N VAL A 291 -13.48 21.48 -7.24
CA VAL A 291 -13.19 20.13 -6.76
C VAL A 291 -12.99 20.14 -5.27
N ILE A 292 -13.61 19.17 -4.59
CA ILE A 292 -13.52 18.99 -3.15
C ILE A 292 -12.76 17.68 -2.88
N ASP A 293 -11.63 17.75 -2.17
CA ASP A 293 -10.93 16.60 -1.58
C ASP A 293 -11.42 16.43 -0.14
N ILE A 294 -11.98 15.27 0.15
CA ILE A 294 -12.46 14.92 1.48
C ILE A 294 -11.73 13.68 1.97
N ARG A 295 -11.30 13.73 3.22
CA ARG A 295 -10.66 12.61 3.93
C ARG A 295 -11.59 12.13 5.03
N PRO A 296 -12.45 11.14 4.72
CA PRO A 296 -13.40 10.55 5.67
C PRO A 296 -12.69 9.86 6.84
N THR A 297 -13.48 9.56 7.84
CA THR A 297 -13.10 8.69 8.97
C THR A 297 -14.04 7.49 9.00
N GLU A 298 -13.72 6.47 9.79
CA GLU A 298 -14.53 5.27 9.96
C GLU A 298 -15.96 5.53 10.51
N GLN A 299 -16.20 6.76 10.94
CA GLN A 299 -17.51 7.18 11.48
C GLN A 299 -18.54 7.47 10.38
N TYR A 300 -18.13 7.61 9.11
CA TYR A 300 -18.99 7.95 7.98
C TYR A 300 -18.72 7.08 6.77
N THR A 301 -19.78 6.72 6.07
CA THR A 301 -19.63 6.24 4.68
C THR A 301 -19.47 7.43 3.73
N ASN A 302 -18.91 7.18 2.55
CA ASN A 302 -18.77 8.23 1.52
C ASN A 302 -20.14 8.71 1.02
N GLU A 303 -21.14 7.82 0.98
CA GLU A 303 -22.53 8.13 0.63
C GLU A 303 -23.18 9.06 1.64
N GLU A 304 -22.98 8.83 2.95
CA GLU A 304 -23.50 9.70 4.01
C GLU A 304 -22.90 11.11 3.91
N ILE A 305 -21.58 11.22 3.68
CA ILE A 305 -20.91 12.51 3.51
C ILE A 305 -21.45 13.22 2.28
N LEU A 306 -21.53 12.54 1.12
CA LEU A 306 -22.06 13.14 -0.09
C LEU A 306 -23.49 13.65 0.10
N ALA A 307 -24.37 12.85 0.71
CA ALA A 307 -25.76 13.23 0.97
C ALA A 307 -25.87 14.45 1.90
N GLN A 308 -25.07 14.53 2.97
CA GLN A 308 -25.02 15.68 3.85
C GLN A 308 -24.61 16.94 3.09
N LEU A 309 -23.54 16.89 2.29
CA LEU A 309 -23.05 18.04 1.53
C LEU A 309 -24.04 18.48 0.45
N GLN A 310 -24.69 17.53 -0.24
CA GLN A 310 -25.76 17.83 -1.20
C GLN A 310 -26.96 18.57 -0.56
N SER A 311 -27.24 18.30 0.71
CA SER A 311 -28.38 18.93 1.41
C SER A 311 -28.13 20.39 1.79
N ILE A 312 -26.89 20.85 1.84
CA ILE A 312 -26.51 22.18 2.33
C ILE A 312 -26.01 23.15 1.26
N CYS A 313 -25.83 22.70 0.01
CA CYS A 313 -25.36 23.52 -1.09
C CYS A 313 -26.33 23.48 -2.29
N LYS A 314 -26.20 24.48 -3.18
CA LYS A 314 -26.98 24.58 -4.42
C LYS A 314 -26.28 24.00 -5.61
N SER A 315 -24.97 23.89 -5.58
CA SER A 315 -24.16 23.28 -6.64
C SER A 315 -24.49 21.81 -6.77
N GLU A 316 -24.47 21.28 -7.99
CA GLU A 316 -24.51 19.86 -8.25
C GLU A 316 -23.23 19.22 -7.78
N LEU A 317 -23.32 18.22 -6.91
CA LEU A 317 -22.18 17.47 -6.38
C LEU A 317 -22.17 16.06 -6.93
N LYS A 318 -21.09 15.65 -7.58
CA LYS A 318 -20.87 14.33 -8.14
C LYS A 318 -19.58 13.71 -7.61
N ALA A 319 -19.71 12.65 -6.83
CA ALA A 319 -18.55 11.88 -6.39
C ALA A 319 -17.90 11.14 -7.58
N ARG A 320 -16.56 11.14 -7.62
CA ARG A 320 -15.79 10.35 -8.61
C ARG A 320 -15.82 8.88 -8.27
N ASN A 321 -15.68 8.56 -6.98
CA ASN A 321 -15.69 7.20 -6.45
C ASN A 321 -16.23 7.22 -5.01
N LEU A 322 -17.14 6.30 -4.68
CA LEU A 322 -17.71 6.13 -3.34
C LEU A 322 -17.09 4.96 -2.58
N SER A 323 -16.32 4.09 -3.24
CA SER A 323 -15.81 2.86 -2.64
C SER A 323 -14.49 3.03 -1.86
N ASN A 324 -13.84 4.20 -1.91
CA ASN A 324 -12.60 4.48 -1.18
C ASN A 324 -12.92 4.87 0.28
N ARG A 325 -13.36 3.88 1.05
CA ARG A 325 -13.77 4.05 2.45
C ARG A 325 -12.57 4.22 3.38
N SER A 326 -12.80 4.75 4.57
CA SER A 326 -11.85 4.66 5.69
C SER A 326 -11.80 3.25 6.24
N SER A 327 -10.66 2.87 6.79
CA SER A 327 -10.46 1.58 7.44
C SER A 327 -9.99 1.79 8.88
N ALA A 328 -10.34 0.88 9.78
CA ALA A 328 -9.87 0.85 11.16
C ALA A 328 -9.84 -0.58 11.67
N THR A 329 -8.81 -0.89 12.44
CA THR A 329 -8.68 -2.12 13.20
C THR A 329 -9.85 -2.28 14.16
N VAL A 330 -10.40 -3.47 14.30
CA VAL A 330 -11.51 -3.72 15.21
C VAL A 330 -11.13 -3.48 16.68
N THR A 331 -12.14 -3.26 17.52
CA THR A 331 -11.90 -3.16 18.97
C THR A 331 -11.36 -4.47 19.50
N ASP A 332 -10.36 -4.40 20.37
CA ASP A 332 -9.70 -5.58 20.95
C ASP A 332 -8.96 -6.50 19.94
N SER A 333 -8.60 -5.98 18.77
CA SER A 333 -7.86 -6.70 17.73
C SER A 333 -6.63 -7.42 18.27
N PRO A 334 -6.43 -8.70 17.95
CA PRO A 334 -5.19 -9.40 18.25
C PRO A 334 -3.99 -8.78 17.52
N LEU A 335 -4.18 -8.18 16.33
CA LEU A 335 -3.10 -7.50 15.61
C LEU A 335 -2.60 -6.26 16.37
N GLN A 336 -3.52 -5.42 16.87
CA GLN A 336 -3.15 -4.26 17.66
C GLN A 336 -2.48 -4.68 18.98
N LYS A 337 -3.01 -5.69 19.68
CA LYS A 337 -2.41 -6.22 20.91
C LYS A 337 -1.01 -6.78 20.69
N THR A 338 -0.80 -7.48 19.57
CA THR A 338 0.53 -7.99 19.19
C THR A 338 1.51 -6.85 18.93
N ALA A 339 1.09 -5.80 18.19
CA ALA A 339 1.93 -4.62 17.97
C ALA A 339 2.33 -3.96 19.29
N GLU A 340 1.38 -3.75 20.19
CA GLU A 340 1.61 -3.17 21.52
C GLU A 340 2.56 -4.04 22.38
N ALA A 341 2.36 -5.37 22.38
CA ALA A 341 3.20 -6.31 23.13
C ALA A 341 4.65 -6.33 22.63
N LEU A 342 4.85 -6.13 21.32
CA LEU A 342 6.17 -6.02 20.69
C LEU A 342 6.80 -4.61 20.80
N GLY A 343 6.09 -3.65 21.40
CA GLY A 343 6.55 -2.26 21.50
C GLY A 343 6.55 -1.53 20.15
N ILE A 344 5.77 -2.00 19.17
CA ILE A 344 5.61 -1.34 17.88
C ILE A 344 4.66 -0.14 18.07
N GLU A 345 5.14 1.04 17.67
CA GLU A 345 4.34 2.27 17.75
C GLU A 345 3.10 2.17 16.87
N THR A 346 1.93 2.53 17.42
CA THR A 346 0.67 2.58 16.68
C THR A 346 0.29 4.01 16.31
N PHE A 347 -0.35 4.20 15.16
CA PHE A 347 -0.77 5.52 14.68
C PHE A 347 -1.98 5.43 13.74
N SER A 348 -2.49 6.58 13.29
CA SER A 348 -3.49 6.69 12.22
C SER A 348 -2.86 7.22 10.96
N SER A 349 -2.98 6.46 9.86
CA SER A 349 -2.44 6.85 8.56
C SER A 349 -3.32 7.92 7.88
N PRO A 350 -2.73 8.97 7.31
CA PRO A 350 -3.47 9.97 6.54
C PRO A 350 -3.81 9.51 5.11
N THR A 351 -3.19 8.41 4.64
CA THR A 351 -3.30 7.89 3.27
C THR A 351 -4.12 6.61 3.23
N THR A 352 -4.75 6.33 2.08
CA THR A 352 -5.46 5.08 1.78
C THR A 352 -4.48 4.01 1.33
N SER A 353 -4.93 2.75 1.34
CA SER A 353 -4.23 1.58 0.82
C SER A 353 -5.23 0.49 0.41
N ASP A 354 -4.76 -0.69 0.00
CA ASP A 354 -5.61 -1.86 -0.24
C ASP A 354 -6.46 -2.27 0.97
N TRP A 355 -6.16 -1.74 2.17
CA TRP A 355 -6.99 -1.93 3.35
C TRP A 355 -8.44 -1.46 3.15
N MET A 356 -8.65 -0.41 2.39
CA MET A 356 -10.01 0.06 2.07
C MET A 356 -10.85 -0.95 1.26
N ARG A 357 -10.24 -1.99 0.69
CA ARG A 357 -10.89 -3.01 -0.14
C ARG A 357 -11.28 -4.26 0.63
N ILE A 358 -10.71 -4.48 1.80
CA ILE A 358 -10.93 -5.67 2.62
C ILE A 358 -11.83 -5.36 3.81
N ASP A 359 -12.57 -6.32 4.30
CA ASP A 359 -13.51 -6.17 5.43
C ASP A 359 -13.16 -7.07 6.64
N CYS A 360 -12.00 -7.75 6.61
CA CYS A 360 -11.46 -8.42 7.80
C CYS A 360 -10.69 -7.44 8.71
N ASP A 361 -10.36 -7.88 9.93
CA ASP A 361 -9.51 -7.11 10.84
C ASP A 361 -8.09 -6.97 10.26
N ALA A 362 -7.56 -5.76 10.24
CA ALA A 362 -6.26 -5.50 9.64
C ALA A 362 -5.49 -4.36 10.31
N ILE A 363 -4.19 -4.33 10.05
CA ILE A 363 -3.29 -3.19 10.28
C ILE A 363 -2.52 -2.90 8.99
N LYS A 364 -2.01 -1.67 8.88
CA LYS A 364 -1.10 -1.28 7.81
C LYS A 364 0.30 -1.09 8.38
N MET A 365 1.28 -1.83 7.84
CA MET A 365 2.64 -1.82 8.37
C MET A 365 3.62 -2.32 7.31
N GLY A 366 4.70 -1.57 7.07
CA GLY A 366 5.77 -1.99 6.16
C GLY A 366 7.03 -1.13 6.28
N PRO A 367 8.14 -1.59 5.68
CA PRO A 367 9.39 -0.84 5.62
C PRO A 367 9.24 0.38 4.72
N GLY A 368 10.18 1.31 4.83
CA GLY A 368 10.14 2.56 4.08
C GLY A 368 9.36 3.67 4.79
N ASP A 369 9.45 4.88 4.26
CA ASP A 369 8.84 6.09 4.81
C ASP A 369 7.88 6.71 3.79
N SER A 370 6.61 6.89 4.15
CA SER A 370 5.60 7.46 3.25
C SER A 370 5.92 8.91 2.81
N SER A 371 6.83 9.59 3.51
CA SER A 371 7.31 10.90 3.08
C SER A 371 8.15 10.86 1.80
N ARG A 372 8.60 9.67 1.37
CA ARG A 372 9.36 9.43 0.14
C ARG A 372 8.47 8.98 -1.03
N SER A 373 7.24 8.54 -0.76
CA SER A 373 6.28 8.07 -1.77
C SER A 373 5.85 9.21 -2.69
N HIS A 374 5.65 8.91 -3.98
CA HIS A 374 5.17 9.83 -5.01
C HIS A 374 6.04 11.09 -5.19
N LYS A 375 7.30 11.03 -4.78
CA LYS A 375 8.28 12.11 -4.92
C LYS A 375 9.38 11.75 -5.90
N LYS A 376 10.13 12.76 -6.33
CA LYS A 376 11.38 12.55 -7.04
C LYS A 376 12.40 11.84 -6.15
N ASP A 377 13.31 11.14 -6.78
CA ASP A 377 14.47 10.51 -6.12
C ASP A 377 14.05 9.53 -5.01
N GLU A 378 12.97 8.78 -5.26
CA GLU A 378 12.47 7.76 -4.34
C GLU A 378 13.56 6.70 -4.06
N PHE A 379 13.59 6.24 -2.82
CA PHE A 379 14.53 5.21 -2.35
C PHE A 379 14.05 4.57 -1.05
N VAL A 380 14.58 3.39 -0.75
CA VAL A 380 14.48 2.74 0.57
C VAL A 380 15.86 2.42 1.10
N TYR A 381 16.06 2.47 2.42
CA TYR A 381 17.29 2.01 3.03
C TYR A 381 17.33 0.48 3.12
N ILE A 382 18.50 -0.12 2.88
CA ILE A 382 18.68 -1.59 2.98
C ILE A 382 18.38 -2.07 4.42
N HIS A 383 18.76 -1.30 5.43
CA HIS A 383 18.47 -1.63 6.82
C HIS A 383 16.96 -1.58 7.16
N GLU A 384 16.16 -0.78 6.43
CA GLU A 384 14.69 -0.77 6.58
C GLU A 384 14.08 -2.08 6.08
N ILE A 385 14.58 -2.63 4.96
CA ILE A 385 14.17 -3.95 4.44
C ILE A 385 14.54 -5.05 5.44
N GLU A 386 15.77 -5.03 5.99
CA GLU A 386 16.19 -6.00 7.02
C GLU A 386 15.30 -5.92 8.26
N ASN A 387 14.99 -4.70 8.73
CA ASN A 387 14.09 -4.47 9.85
C ASN A 387 12.67 -4.96 9.53
N GLY A 388 12.17 -4.71 8.31
CA GLY A 388 10.88 -5.20 7.83
C GLY A 388 10.77 -6.72 7.94
N ILE A 389 11.75 -7.46 7.41
CA ILE A 389 11.80 -8.93 7.48
C ILE A 389 11.78 -9.41 8.94
N ARG A 390 12.60 -8.81 9.81
CA ARG A 390 12.66 -9.18 11.24
C ARG A 390 11.33 -8.93 11.93
N THR A 391 10.78 -7.75 11.75
CA THR A 391 9.54 -7.34 12.42
C THR A 391 8.35 -8.18 11.96
N TYR A 392 8.23 -8.50 10.68
CA TYR A 392 7.17 -9.41 10.20
C TYR A 392 7.32 -10.82 10.79
N ILE A 393 8.53 -11.37 10.85
CA ILE A 393 8.78 -12.68 11.46
C ILE A 393 8.41 -12.65 12.96
N ASP A 394 8.86 -11.62 13.69
CA ASP A 394 8.56 -11.50 15.12
C ASP A 394 7.06 -11.30 15.36
N PHE A 395 6.41 -10.50 14.52
CA PHE A 395 4.96 -10.26 14.61
C PHE A 395 4.16 -11.56 14.41
N ILE A 396 4.45 -12.31 13.33
CA ILE A 396 3.73 -13.55 13.01
C ILE A 396 3.95 -14.62 14.10
N ASN A 397 5.15 -14.71 14.65
CA ASN A 397 5.45 -15.66 15.71
C ASN A 397 4.78 -15.32 17.06
N ASN A 398 4.35 -14.09 17.25
CA ASN A 398 3.74 -13.58 18.48
C ASN A 398 2.27 -13.17 18.33
N ILE A 399 1.64 -13.44 17.18
CA ILE A 399 0.23 -13.15 16.99
C ILE A 399 -0.61 -13.93 18.01
N LEU A 400 -1.48 -13.22 18.74
CA LEU A 400 -2.20 -13.70 19.92
C LEU A 400 -3.57 -14.30 19.56
#